data_4eac2cd05f09e89b23b8a89912dd6d85
#
_entry.id   4eac2cd05f09e89b23b8a89912dd6d85
#
_cell.length_a   1.000
_cell.length_b   1.000
_cell.length_c   1.000
_cell.angle_alpha   90.00
_cell.angle_beta   90.00
_cell.angle_gamma   90.00
#
_symmetry.space_group_name_H-M   'P 1'
#
loop_
_entity.id
_entity.type
_entity.pdbx_description
1 polymer ?
#
loop_
_entity_poly.entity_id
_entity_poly.type
_entity_poly.pdbx_seq_one_letter_code
_entity_poly.pdbx_strand_id
1 'polypeptide(L)'
;MSRHGRKKLSKPLLVASAAATAAATALLFSSSAQAAVVWDGDASQGTTVFGNVECESPGSLVTVAQDDGHGTVFRYTKSVGTYRCESRGVRVDGSRYAFADNETYWFGWEQKFSVVPTSTDWVPWQWKSYPDAEQNYPLLMTVGNGKVNLVYVGPNGASWRYIWSKSVEAWDWNRVAIGIHTSGSASSGWVELYYNGAKQTFTNGSTRFTGRTWDSANEPKWGAYDRGNTTTEIVNRVDSLKFGTTYGDVD
;
A
#
# COMPACT_ATOMS: atom_id res chain seq x y z
N MET A 1 48.09 -85.43 -53.73
CA MET A 1 47.97 -85.76 -52.33
C MET A 1 47.52 -84.53 -51.56
N SER A 2 46.24 -84.58 -51.16
CA SER A 2 45.49 -83.50 -50.57
C SER A 2 45.68 -83.41 -49.07
N ARG A 3 45.86 -82.27 -48.49
CA ARG A 3 45.63 -82.07 -47.06
C ARG A 3 44.72 -80.88 -46.84
N HIS A 4 43.59 -81.17 -46.29
CA HIS A 4 42.56 -80.24 -45.85
C HIS A 4 43.02 -79.47 -44.59
N GLY A 5 43.04 -78.21 -44.65
CA GLY A 5 43.18 -77.32 -43.49
C GLY A 5 41.79 -76.76 -43.08
N ARG A 6 41.33 -77.14 -41.91
CA ARG A 6 40.08 -76.64 -41.31
C ARG A 6 40.29 -75.23 -40.82
N LYS A 7 39.52 -74.29 -41.33
CA LYS A 7 39.38 -72.92 -40.78
C LYS A 7 38.45 -72.95 -39.56
N LYS A 8 38.95 -72.48 -38.43
CA LYS A 8 38.11 -72.24 -37.25
C LYS A 8 37.40 -70.89 -37.44
N LEU A 9 36.07 -70.93 -37.35
CA LEU A 9 35.25 -69.75 -37.27
C LEU A 9 35.34 -69.19 -35.84
N SER A 10 35.84 -67.98 -35.70
CA SER A 10 35.73 -67.17 -34.49
C SER A 10 34.38 -66.43 -34.48
N LYS A 11 33.61 -66.61 -33.41
CA LYS A 11 32.36 -65.89 -33.16
C LYS A 11 32.68 -64.46 -32.70
N PRO A 12 31.97 -63.45 -33.22
CA PRO A 12 32.11 -62.10 -32.67
C PRO A 12 31.36 -61.98 -31.34
N LEU A 13 32.04 -61.45 -30.32
CA LEU A 13 31.43 -61.04 -29.05
C LEU A 13 30.63 -59.73 -29.29
N LEU A 14 29.33 -59.77 -29.12
CA LEU A 14 28.53 -58.56 -29.03
C LEU A 14 28.73 -57.92 -27.66
N VAL A 15 29.38 -56.77 -27.64
CA VAL A 15 29.41 -55.87 -26.45
C VAL A 15 28.16 -55.01 -26.52
N ALA A 16 27.22 -55.27 -25.65
CA ALA A 16 26.05 -54.40 -25.45
C ALA A 16 26.47 -53.23 -24.56
N SER A 17 26.59 -52.05 -25.14
CA SER A 17 26.78 -50.79 -24.41
C SER A 17 25.42 -50.34 -23.88
N ALA A 18 25.21 -50.44 -22.58
CA ALA A 18 24.06 -49.84 -21.91
C ALA A 18 24.34 -48.34 -21.73
N ALA A 19 23.72 -47.50 -22.51
CA ALA A 19 23.67 -46.06 -22.32
C ALA A 19 22.70 -45.74 -21.17
N ALA A 20 23.21 -45.44 -20.00
CA ALA A 20 22.43 -44.90 -18.88
C ALA A 20 22.14 -43.43 -19.15
N THR A 21 20.92 -43.12 -19.60
CA THR A 21 20.40 -41.76 -19.68
C THR A 21 20.03 -41.28 -18.27
N ALA A 22 20.92 -40.50 -17.65
CA ALA A 22 20.62 -39.78 -16.41
C ALA A 22 19.68 -38.59 -16.76
N ALA A 23 18.40 -38.76 -16.49
CA ALA A 23 17.44 -37.66 -16.54
C ALA A 23 17.68 -36.78 -15.31
N ALA A 24 18.39 -35.67 -15.51
CA ALA A 24 18.52 -34.61 -14.51
C ALA A 24 17.17 -33.87 -14.41
N THR A 25 16.35 -34.23 -13.44
CA THR A 25 15.16 -33.46 -13.05
C THR A 25 15.64 -32.17 -12.39
N ALA A 26 15.71 -31.07 -13.14
CA ALA A 26 15.89 -29.75 -12.59
C ALA A 26 14.62 -29.40 -11.79
N LEU A 27 14.67 -29.53 -10.47
CA LEU A 27 13.69 -28.96 -9.57
C LEU A 27 13.84 -27.44 -9.66
N LEU A 28 12.99 -26.80 -10.45
CA LEU A 28 12.78 -25.37 -10.42
C LEU A 28 12.14 -25.05 -9.05
N PHE A 29 12.96 -24.72 -8.07
CA PHE A 29 12.49 -24.02 -6.90
C PHE A 29 12.08 -22.62 -7.37
N SER A 30 10.81 -22.44 -7.68
CA SER A 30 10.23 -21.11 -7.67
C SER A 30 10.33 -20.64 -6.21
N SER A 31 11.38 -19.88 -5.91
CA SER A 31 11.34 -19.05 -4.72
C SER A 31 10.15 -18.13 -4.90
N SER A 32 9.05 -18.43 -4.19
CA SER A 32 8.04 -17.41 -3.97
C SER A 32 8.80 -16.22 -3.38
N ALA A 33 8.84 -15.09 -4.10
CA ALA A 33 9.33 -13.87 -3.54
C ALA A 33 8.55 -13.69 -2.23
N GLN A 34 9.24 -13.85 -1.10
CA GLN A 34 8.61 -13.70 0.19
C GLN A 34 8.25 -12.21 0.27
N ALA A 35 6.97 -11.94 0.51
CA ALA A 35 6.49 -10.60 0.76
C ALA A 35 7.44 -9.93 1.77
N ALA A 36 8.04 -8.81 1.37
CA ALA A 36 8.99 -8.09 2.20
C ALA A 36 8.36 -6.76 2.58
N VAL A 37 7.86 -6.68 3.82
CA VAL A 37 7.48 -5.40 4.42
C VAL A 37 8.71 -4.49 4.38
N VAL A 38 8.61 -3.38 3.67
CA VAL A 38 9.69 -2.38 3.59
C VAL A 38 9.70 -1.52 4.84
N TRP A 39 8.51 -1.26 5.40
CA TRP A 39 8.36 -0.49 6.61
C TRP A 39 7.16 -1.00 7.42
N ASP A 40 7.39 -1.19 8.70
CA ASP A 40 6.38 -1.47 9.70
C ASP A 40 6.31 -0.27 10.65
N GLY A 41 5.17 0.42 10.61
CA GLY A 41 4.89 1.59 11.43
C GLY A 41 4.21 1.23 12.74
N ASP A 42 4.68 0.19 13.44
CA ASP A 42 4.16 -0.23 14.72
C ASP A 42 4.15 0.93 15.74
N ALA A 43 2.97 1.23 16.28
CA ALA A 43 2.76 2.33 17.21
C ALA A 43 3.50 2.17 18.54
N SER A 44 3.93 0.95 18.90
CA SER A 44 4.77 0.72 20.08
C SER A 44 6.16 1.40 19.96
N GLN A 45 6.61 1.68 18.73
CA GLN A 45 7.84 2.42 18.45
C GLN A 45 7.67 3.95 18.61
N GLY A 46 6.45 4.42 18.88
CA GLY A 46 6.14 5.83 19.01
C GLY A 46 6.07 6.58 17.68
N THR A 47 5.97 7.90 17.74
CA THR A 47 5.73 8.76 16.57
C THR A 47 6.96 8.99 15.69
N THR A 48 8.13 8.53 16.13
CA THR A 48 9.40 8.67 15.39
C THR A 48 9.49 7.83 14.11
N VAL A 49 8.57 6.90 13.91
CA VAL A 49 8.42 6.10 12.68
C VAL A 49 8.03 6.97 11.48
N PHE A 50 7.45 8.15 11.72
CA PHE A 50 7.06 9.09 10.67
C PHE A 50 8.20 10.04 10.28
N GLY A 51 8.17 10.48 9.02
CA GLY A 51 9.11 11.50 8.53
C GLY A 51 8.91 12.86 9.21
N ASN A 52 7.65 13.23 9.46
CA ASN A 52 7.26 14.48 10.14
C ASN A 52 5.88 14.34 10.81
N VAL A 53 5.61 15.18 11.82
CA VAL A 53 4.30 15.31 12.46
C VAL A 53 3.85 16.76 12.35
N GLU A 54 2.64 16.99 11.86
CA GLU A 54 2.03 18.28 11.54
C GLU A 54 0.71 18.42 12.31
N CYS A 55 0.77 18.64 13.63
CA CYS A 55 -0.39 18.90 14.46
C CYS A 55 -0.41 20.35 14.89
N GLU A 56 -1.51 21.04 14.60
CA GLU A 56 -1.77 22.41 15.09
C GLU A 56 -2.23 22.34 16.55
N SER A 57 -1.57 23.11 17.43
CA SER A 57 -1.94 23.15 18.85
C SER A 57 -3.36 23.69 19.06
N PRO A 58 -4.20 23.07 19.91
CA PRO A 58 -3.90 22.00 20.88
C PRO A 58 -4.06 20.57 20.36
N GLY A 59 -4.21 20.34 19.04
CA GLY A 59 -4.23 19.01 18.45
C GLY A 59 -2.94 18.22 18.70
N SER A 60 -3.03 16.89 18.67
CA SER A 60 -1.91 16.02 19.04
C SER A 60 -1.92 14.68 18.30
N LEU A 61 -0.72 14.15 18.04
CA LEU A 61 -0.49 12.75 17.71
C LEU A 61 0.20 12.07 18.89
N VAL A 62 -0.45 11.07 19.44
CA VAL A 62 0.06 10.27 20.57
C VAL A 62 -0.17 8.78 20.30
N THR A 63 0.53 7.92 21.03
CA THR A 63 0.22 6.50 21.10
C THR A 63 -0.72 6.22 22.27
N VAL A 64 -1.63 5.29 22.09
CA VAL A 64 -2.59 4.84 23.11
C VAL A 64 -2.43 3.33 23.27
N ALA A 65 -2.12 2.87 24.48
CA ALA A 65 -2.03 1.46 24.78
C ALA A 65 -3.45 0.85 24.81
N GLN A 66 -3.68 -0.14 24.03
CA GLN A 66 -4.93 -0.92 23.89
C GLN A 66 -6.15 -0.12 23.43
N ASP A 67 -6.76 -0.58 22.35
CA ASP A 67 -7.98 -0.04 21.79
C ASP A 67 -8.80 -1.15 21.11
N ASP A 68 -9.84 -1.64 21.78
CA ASP A 68 -10.80 -2.63 21.26
C ASP A 68 -10.15 -3.89 20.66
N GLY A 69 -9.20 -4.49 21.36
CA GLY A 69 -8.48 -5.69 20.93
C GLY A 69 -7.22 -5.40 20.09
N HIS A 70 -7.03 -4.16 19.66
CA HIS A 70 -5.77 -3.67 19.12
C HIS A 70 -4.78 -3.40 20.25
N GLY A 71 -3.49 -3.56 19.98
CA GLY A 71 -2.43 -3.23 20.92
C GLY A 71 -2.25 -1.72 21.06
N THR A 72 -1.00 -1.25 21.00
CA THR A 72 -0.72 0.18 20.95
C THR A 72 -1.09 0.74 19.58
N VAL A 73 -1.88 1.82 19.56
CA VAL A 73 -2.34 2.46 18.32
C VAL A 73 -1.95 3.94 18.29
N PHE A 74 -1.85 4.52 17.12
CA PHE A 74 -1.75 5.98 16.96
C PHE A 74 -3.11 6.62 17.14
N ARG A 75 -3.15 7.75 17.86
CA ARG A 75 -4.32 8.61 17.95
C ARG A 75 -3.98 10.01 17.48
N TYR A 76 -4.54 10.38 16.34
CA TYR A 76 -4.53 11.74 15.82
C TYR A 76 -5.74 12.47 16.35
N THR A 77 -5.53 13.63 16.97
CA THR A 77 -6.59 14.51 17.45
C THR A 77 -6.47 15.87 16.76
N LYS A 78 -7.39 16.16 15.86
CA LYS A 78 -7.63 17.51 15.36
C LYS A 78 -8.60 18.18 16.31
N SER A 79 -8.12 19.13 17.09
CA SER A 79 -8.93 19.83 18.09
C SER A 79 -9.84 20.90 17.46
N VAL A 80 -10.83 21.32 18.22
CA VAL A 80 -11.63 22.51 17.87
C VAL A 80 -10.69 23.73 17.70
N GLY A 81 -10.95 24.53 16.68
CA GLY A 81 -10.15 25.71 16.34
C GLY A 81 -8.92 25.42 15.46
N THR A 82 -8.63 24.13 15.16
CA THR A 82 -7.50 23.74 14.32
C THR A 82 -7.97 23.12 13.01
N TYR A 83 -7.08 23.06 12.00
CA TYR A 83 -7.35 22.45 10.69
C TYR A 83 -6.86 21.01 10.60
N ARG A 84 -5.78 20.66 11.34
CA ARG A 84 -5.12 19.36 11.16
C ARG A 84 -4.40 18.83 12.38
N CYS A 85 -4.29 17.51 12.39
CA CYS A 85 -3.23 16.77 13.03
C CYS A 85 -2.90 15.56 12.14
N GLU A 86 -1.72 15.56 11.52
CA GLU A 86 -1.31 14.56 10.54
C GLU A 86 0.14 14.14 10.76
N SER A 87 0.49 12.91 10.37
CA SER A 87 1.87 12.49 10.10
C SER A 87 2.14 12.52 8.61
N ARG A 88 3.42 12.63 8.21
CA ARG A 88 3.84 12.70 6.82
C ARG A 88 5.11 11.93 6.56
N GLY A 89 5.12 11.11 5.49
CA GLY A 89 6.23 10.26 5.14
C GLY A 89 6.55 9.24 6.21
N VAL A 90 7.46 8.34 5.92
CA VAL A 90 7.88 7.25 6.81
C VAL A 90 9.40 7.26 6.97
N ARG A 91 9.89 6.60 8.03
CA ARG A 91 11.33 6.37 8.23
C ARG A 91 11.64 4.89 8.14
N VAL A 92 12.55 4.57 7.23
CA VAL A 92 13.13 3.24 7.08
C VAL A 92 14.58 3.33 7.55
N ASP A 93 14.99 2.46 8.46
CA ASP A 93 16.34 2.48 9.07
C ASP A 93 16.74 3.86 9.60
N GLY A 94 15.78 4.56 10.23
CA GLY A 94 15.97 5.87 10.83
C GLY A 94 16.00 7.03 9.83
N SER A 95 16.04 6.80 8.52
CA SER A 95 16.06 7.81 7.47
C SER A 95 14.69 7.98 6.84
N ARG A 96 14.34 9.22 6.43
CA ARG A 96 13.12 9.46 5.67
C ARG A 96 13.18 8.72 4.35
N TYR A 97 12.16 7.89 4.06
CA TYR A 97 12.08 7.16 2.81
C TYR A 97 11.73 8.10 1.65
N ALA A 98 12.49 8.01 0.57
CA ALA A 98 12.25 8.75 -0.65
C ALA A 98 11.47 7.86 -1.65
N PHE A 99 10.18 8.14 -1.82
CA PHE A 99 9.39 7.52 -2.88
C PHE A 99 9.85 8.03 -4.24
N ALA A 100 9.66 7.22 -5.29
CA ALA A 100 10.12 7.52 -6.64
C ALA A 100 8.98 7.44 -7.67
N ASP A 101 9.19 8.05 -8.83
CA ASP A 101 8.32 7.90 -10.00
C ASP A 101 8.51 6.52 -10.64
N ASN A 102 7.49 6.02 -11.34
CA ASN A 102 7.48 4.75 -12.07
C ASN A 102 7.74 3.51 -11.22
N GLU A 103 7.34 3.56 -9.95
CA GLU A 103 7.43 2.47 -8.98
C GLU A 103 6.04 2.04 -8.51
N THR A 104 5.95 0.88 -7.86
CA THR A 104 4.70 0.41 -7.25
C THR A 104 4.87 0.28 -5.75
N TYR A 105 3.98 0.93 -5.03
CA TYR A 105 3.92 0.92 -3.58
C TYR A 105 2.56 0.43 -3.09
N TRP A 106 2.57 -0.34 -2.02
CA TRP A 106 1.39 -0.76 -1.30
C TRP A 106 1.46 -0.23 0.13
N PHE A 107 0.37 0.38 0.58
CA PHE A 107 0.21 0.86 1.95
C PHE A 107 -0.96 0.12 2.58
N GLY A 108 -0.76 -0.44 3.78
CA GLY A 108 -1.79 -1.09 4.58
C GLY A 108 -1.91 -0.41 5.93
N TRP A 109 -3.14 -0.29 6.43
CA TRP A 109 -3.43 0.17 7.78
C TRP A 109 -4.86 -0.18 8.20
N GLU A 110 -5.10 -0.11 9.50
CA GLU A 110 -6.43 -0.11 10.07
C GLU A 110 -6.75 1.28 10.62
N GLN A 111 -8.00 1.71 10.55
CA GLN A 111 -8.43 3.04 10.98
C GLN A 111 -9.81 3.02 11.61
N LYS A 112 -10.00 3.93 12.59
CA LYS A 112 -11.26 4.10 13.31
C LYS A 112 -11.53 5.58 13.53
N PHE A 113 -12.69 6.07 13.13
CA PHE A 113 -13.07 7.47 13.14
C PHE A 113 -14.02 7.82 14.26
N SER A 114 -13.79 8.93 14.96
CA SER A 114 -14.73 9.43 15.97
C SER A 114 -15.96 10.09 15.36
N VAL A 115 -15.84 10.61 14.13
CA VAL A 115 -16.88 11.38 13.45
C VAL A 115 -17.01 10.94 12.00
N VAL A 116 -18.24 10.61 11.61
CA VAL A 116 -18.64 10.35 10.21
C VAL A 116 -19.71 11.39 9.84
N PRO A 117 -19.32 12.56 9.29
CA PRO A 117 -20.25 13.65 9.03
C PRO A 117 -21.25 13.31 7.92
N THR A 118 -22.41 13.96 7.95
CA THR A 118 -23.45 13.81 6.92
C THR A 118 -23.41 14.88 5.84
N SER A 119 -22.66 15.97 6.04
CA SER A 119 -22.71 17.15 5.16
C SER A 119 -21.36 17.74 4.77
N THR A 120 -20.29 17.35 5.42
CA THR A 120 -18.93 17.85 5.16
C THR A 120 -17.96 16.70 5.10
N ASP A 121 -16.84 16.89 4.41
CA ASP A 121 -15.79 15.89 4.30
C ASP A 121 -14.55 16.32 5.09
N TRP A 122 -13.93 15.39 5.80
CA TRP A 122 -12.58 15.54 6.32
C TRP A 122 -11.68 14.41 5.79
N VAL A 123 -10.35 14.56 5.90
CA VAL A 123 -9.35 13.73 5.22
C VAL A 123 -8.56 12.91 6.23
N PRO A 124 -8.72 11.57 6.30
CA PRO A 124 -7.91 10.68 7.12
C PRO A 124 -6.58 10.28 6.48
N TRP A 125 -6.47 10.35 5.14
CA TRP A 125 -5.27 9.94 4.43
C TRP A 125 -5.09 10.69 3.11
N GLN A 126 -3.81 10.93 2.73
CA GLN A 126 -3.43 11.58 1.47
C GLN A 126 -2.19 10.93 0.88
N TRP A 127 -2.14 10.82 -0.44
CA TRP A 127 -0.92 10.68 -1.22
C TRP A 127 -0.56 12.07 -1.74
N LYS A 128 0.41 12.75 -1.10
CA LYS A 128 0.62 14.18 -1.26
C LYS A 128 2.03 14.51 -1.70
N SER A 129 2.17 15.41 -2.68
CA SER A 129 3.46 15.91 -3.17
C SER A 129 4.00 17.08 -2.34
N TYR A 130 5.32 17.10 -2.16
CA TYR A 130 6.10 18.18 -1.57
C TYR A 130 7.47 18.31 -2.28
N PRO A 131 7.74 19.35 -3.04
CA PRO A 131 6.85 20.48 -3.33
C PRO A 131 5.67 20.09 -4.24
N ASP A 132 4.64 20.93 -4.22
CA ASP A 132 3.52 20.89 -5.15
C ASP A 132 3.95 21.52 -6.48
N ALA A 133 3.88 20.79 -7.56
CA ALA A 133 4.13 21.30 -8.90
C ALA A 133 2.83 21.43 -9.69
N GLU A 134 2.19 20.30 -10.04
CA GLU A 134 0.98 20.30 -10.85
C GLU A 134 -0.18 19.52 -10.19
N GLN A 135 0.13 18.57 -9.31
CA GLN A 135 -0.86 17.67 -8.74
C GLN A 135 -0.55 17.38 -7.27
N ASN A 136 -0.82 18.35 -6.45
CA ASN A 136 -0.48 18.37 -5.01
C ASN A 136 -0.86 17.08 -4.26
N TYR A 137 -2.06 16.55 -4.51
CA TYR A 137 -2.60 15.37 -3.83
C TYR A 137 -3.42 14.51 -4.81
N PRO A 138 -2.75 13.67 -5.62
CA PRO A 138 -3.43 12.82 -6.61
C PRO A 138 -4.55 11.95 -6.03
N LEU A 139 -4.33 11.47 -4.80
CA LEU A 139 -5.26 10.59 -4.11
C LEU A 139 -5.51 11.07 -2.68
N LEU A 140 -6.76 11.05 -2.28
CA LEU A 140 -7.22 11.32 -0.93
C LEU A 140 -8.21 10.24 -0.50
N MET A 141 -8.19 9.86 0.77
CA MET A 141 -9.40 9.34 1.40
C MET A 141 -10.14 10.49 2.07
N THR A 142 -11.46 10.51 1.97
CA THR A 142 -12.30 11.45 2.71
C THR A 142 -13.36 10.70 3.50
N VAL A 143 -13.81 11.30 4.60
CA VAL A 143 -14.92 10.79 5.40
C VAL A 143 -16.01 11.87 5.42
N GLY A 144 -17.16 11.54 4.83
CA GLY A 144 -18.29 12.45 4.73
C GLY A 144 -19.50 11.78 4.10
N ASN A 145 -20.67 12.36 4.26
CA ASN A 145 -21.94 11.81 3.78
C ASN A 145 -22.23 10.37 4.27
N GLY A 146 -21.82 10.03 5.48
CA GLY A 146 -21.97 8.68 6.04
C GLY A 146 -21.04 7.64 5.39
N LYS A 147 -19.99 8.07 4.71
CA LYS A 147 -19.11 7.19 3.92
C LYS A 147 -17.65 7.53 4.12
N VAL A 148 -16.81 6.52 3.90
CA VAL A 148 -15.43 6.70 3.50
C VAL A 148 -15.35 6.64 1.98
N ASN A 149 -14.56 7.54 1.39
CA ASN A 149 -14.44 7.67 -0.05
C ASN A 149 -12.97 7.66 -0.45
N LEU A 150 -12.66 7.17 -1.66
CA LEU A 150 -11.39 7.43 -2.32
C LEU A 150 -11.64 8.44 -3.45
N VAL A 151 -10.87 9.51 -3.41
CA VAL A 151 -10.98 10.64 -4.34
C VAL A 151 -9.71 10.71 -5.19
N TYR A 152 -9.90 10.82 -6.49
CA TYR A 152 -8.84 11.18 -7.42
C TYR A 152 -8.93 12.68 -7.75
N VAL A 153 -7.82 13.39 -7.60
CA VAL A 153 -7.71 14.81 -7.94
C VAL A 153 -6.75 14.95 -9.11
N GLY A 154 -7.25 15.49 -10.22
CA GLY A 154 -6.44 15.72 -11.42
C GLY A 154 -5.45 16.86 -11.27
N PRO A 155 -4.50 17.00 -12.22
CA PRO A 155 -3.54 18.10 -12.24
C PRO A 155 -4.21 19.47 -12.13
N ASN A 156 -3.57 20.40 -11.42
CA ASN A 156 -4.05 21.76 -11.17
C ASN A 156 -5.46 21.84 -10.54
N GLY A 157 -5.87 20.78 -9.84
CA GLY A 157 -7.21 20.69 -9.27
C GLY A 157 -8.34 20.58 -10.30
N ALA A 158 -8.03 20.27 -11.56
CA ALA A 158 -8.96 20.30 -12.69
C ALA A 158 -10.13 19.31 -12.54
N SER A 159 -10.00 18.27 -11.73
CA SER A 159 -11.08 17.32 -11.46
C SER A 159 -10.97 16.80 -10.03
N TRP A 160 -12.11 16.77 -9.36
CA TRP A 160 -12.31 16.14 -8.07
C TRP A 160 -13.31 15.01 -8.26
N ARG A 161 -12.85 13.75 -8.26
CA ARG A 161 -13.67 12.60 -8.59
C ARG A 161 -13.68 11.59 -7.45
N TYR A 162 -14.86 11.31 -6.90
CA TYR A 162 -15.09 10.19 -5.98
C TYR A 162 -15.07 8.89 -6.80
N ILE A 163 -13.92 8.20 -6.79
CA ILE A 163 -13.72 7.00 -7.61
C ILE A 163 -14.19 5.73 -6.90
N TRP A 164 -14.38 5.79 -5.58
CA TRP A 164 -14.92 4.71 -4.76
C TRP A 164 -15.53 5.27 -3.48
N SER A 165 -16.55 4.56 -2.94
CA SER A 165 -17.22 4.93 -1.69
C SER A 165 -17.75 3.69 -0.97
N LYS A 166 -17.74 3.70 0.36
CA LYS A 166 -18.31 2.67 1.22
C LYS A 166 -18.93 3.31 2.45
N SER A 167 -20.10 2.85 2.89
CA SER A 167 -20.68 3.27 4.17
C SER A 167 -19.78 2.84 5.32
N VAL A 168 -19.65 3.70 6.32
CA VAL A 168 -18.83 3.48 7.51
C VAL A 168 -19.55 4.06 8.72
N GLU A 169 -19.39 3.40 9.87
CA GLU A 169 -19.90 3.89 11.15
C GLU A 169 -18.77 4.50 11.97
N ALA A 170 -19.12 5.44 12.84
CA ALA A 170 -18.17 5.99 13.79
C ALA A 170 -17.74 4.90 14.79
N TRP A 171 -16.45 4.92 15.14
CA TRP A 171 -15.83 3.99 16.08
C TRP A 171 -15.71 2.53 15.62
N ASP A 172 -16.01 2.24 14.36
CA ASP A 172 -15.74 0.93 13.77
C ASP A 172 -14.33 0.88 13.16
N TRP A 173 -13.58 -0.19 13.46
CA TRP A 173 -12.31 -0.47 12.80
C TRP A 173 -12.53 -0.92 11.36
N ASN A 174 -11.76 -0.33 10.47
CA ASN A 174 -11.79 -0.64 9.05
C ASN A 174 -10.37 -0.79 8.52
N ARG A 175 -10.12 -1.87 7.80
CA ARG A 175 -8.83 -2.15 7.16
C ARG A 175 -8.79 -1.61 5.74
N VAL A 176 -7.68 -0.97 5.42
CA VAL A 176 -7.39 -0.42 4.08
C VAL A 176 -6.07 -0.97 3.60
N ALA A 177 -6.03 -1.45 2.35
CA ALA A 177 -4.78 -1.61 1.63
C ALA A 177 -4.91 -0.95 0.25
N ILE A 178 -4.01 -0.02 -0.06
CA ILE A 178 -4.02 0.74 -1.31
C ILE A 178 -2.71 0.52 -2.06
N GLY A 179 -2.81 0.06 -3.31
CA GLY A 179 -1.70 -0.07 -4.24
C GLY A 179 -1.66 1.13 -5.18
N ILE A 180 -0.50 1.73 -5.34
CA ILE A 180 -0.28 2.88 -6.21
C ILE A 180 0.92 2.58 -7.11
N HIS A 181 0.70 2.60 -8.42
CA HIS A 181 1.81 2.74 -9.36
C HIS A 181 2.00 4.22 -9.65
N THR A 182 3.15 4.74 -9.26
CA THR A 182 3.48 6.15 -9.42
C THR A 182 3.79 6.46 -10.87
N SER A 183 3.18 7.50 -11.43
CA SER A 183 3.52 7.99 -12.75
C SER A 183 3.08 9.43 -12.94
N GLY A 184 3.96 10.25 -13.53
CA GLY A 184 3.64 11.57 -14.06
C GLY A 184 2.73 11.52 -15.30
N SER A 185 2.48 10.34 -15.87
CA SER A 185 1.58 10.13 -17.03
C SER A 185 0.19 9.67 -16.59
N ALA A 186 -0.85 10.30 -17.13
CA ALA A 186 -2.24 9.93 -16.87
C ALA A 186 -2.64 8.56 -17.44
N SER A 187 -1.88 7.99 -18.36
CA SER A 187 -2.13 6.68 -18.95
C SER A 187 -1.38 5.53 -18.27
N SER A 188 -0.38 5.84 -17.43
CA SER A 188 0.50 4.83 -16.83
C SER A 188 0.30 4.67 -15.34
N GLY A 189 0.03 5.75 -14.60
CA GLY A 189 -0.25 5.67 -13.17
C GLY A 189 -1.58 4.97 -12.91
N TRP A 190 -1.65 4.25 -11.79
CA TRP A 190 -2.87 3.56 -11.39
C TRP A 190 -2.98 3.42 -9.88
N VAL A 191 -4.21 3.15 -9.41
CA VAL A 191 -4.52 2.78 -8.03
C VAL A 191 -5.39 1.52 -7.99
N GLU A 192 -5.16 0.65 -7.00
CA GLU A 192 -5.99 -0.46 -6.57
C GLU A 192 -6.32 -0.32 -5.09
N LEU A 193 -7.47 -0.82 -4.67
CA LEU A 193 -7.95 -0.71 -3.30
C LEU A 193 -8.49 -2.05 -2.80
N TYR A 194 -8.09 -2.42 -1.59
CA TYR A 194 -8.75 -3.42 -0.76
C TYR A 194 -9.32 -2.73 0.47
N TYR A 195 -10.53 -3.09 0.82
CA TYR A 195 -11.22 -2.56 2.00
C TYR A 195 -11.84 -3.71 2.77
N ASN A 196 -11.48 -3.84 4.05
CA ASN A 196 -11.85 -4.97 4.90
C ASN A 196 -11.55 -6.33 4.23
N GLY A 197 -10.33 -6.47 3.67
CA GLY A 197 -9.83 -7.68 3.01
C GLY A 197 -10.38 -7.94 1.60
N ALA A 198 -11.36 -7.19 1.12
CA ALA A 198 -11.97 -7.39 -0.19
C ALA A 198 -11.45 -6.41 -1.24
N LYS A 199 -11.01 -6.90 -2.42
CA LYS A 199 -10.63 -6.06 -3.55
C LYS A 199 -11.84 -5.27 -4.05
N GLN A 200 -11.69 -3.96 -4.20
CA GLN A 200 -12.78 -3.06 -4.55
C GLN A 200 -12.87 -2.80 -6.06
N THR A 201 -14.10 -2.54 -6.52
CA THR A 201 -14.39 -2.06 -7.88
C THR A 201 -14.65 -0.57 -7.81
N PHE A 202 -13.98 0.19 -8.68
CA PHE A 202 -14.14 1.63 -8.81
C PHE A 202 -15.38 2.01 -9.63
N THR A 203 -15.73 3.28 -9.61
CA THR A 203 -16.89 3.82 -10.37
C THR A 203 -16.80 3.65 -11.88
N ASN A 204 -15.60 3.37 -12.42
CA ASN A 204 -15.39 3.03 -13.83
C ASN A 204 -15.66 1.55 -14.16
N GLY A 205 -16.12 0.75 -13.20
CA GLY A 205 -16.38 -0.68 -13.36
C GLY A 205 -15.13 -1.58 -13.31
N SER A 206 -13.95 -1.02 -13.07
CA SER A 206 -12.68 -1.76 -12.99
C SER A 206 -12.19 -1.87 -11.55
N THR A 207 -11.37 -2.89 -11.26
CA THR A 207 -10.63 -3.01 -9.99
C THR A 207 -9.33 -2.20 -9.99
N ARG A 208 -9.04 -1.51 -11.10
CA ARG A 208 -7.92 -0.58 -11.23
C ARG A 208 -8.42 0.73 -11.83
N PHE A 209 -8.08 1.83 -11.16
CA PHE A 209 -8.34 3.17 -11.68
C PHE A 209 -7.03 3.73 -12.24
N THR A 210 -7.02 4.15 -13.51
CA THR A 210 -5.85 4.72 -14.19
C THR A 210 -5.90 6.24 -14.15
N GLY A 211 -4.77 6.86 -13.86
CA GLY A 211 -4.60 8.30 -13.79
C GLY A 211 -3.18 8.68 -13.39
N ARG A 212 -2.81 9.94 -13.52
CA ARG A 212 -1.55 10.46 -13.02
C ARG A 212 -1.53 10.36 -11.49
N THR A 213 -0.50 9.75 -10.92
CA THR A 213 -0.38 9.45 -9.48
C THR A 213 0.91 10.00 -8.87
N TRP A 214 1.73 10.65 -9.68
CA TRP A 214 3.00 11.22 -9.26
C TRP A 214 3.12 12.68 -9.72
N ASP A 215 3.64 13.52 -8.83
CA ASP A 215 3.93 14.92 -9.16
C ASP A 215 5.45 15.19 -9.11
N SER A 216 6.02 15.36 -7.94
CA SER A 216 7.46 15.63 -7.80
C SER A 216 8.11 14.85 -6.67
N ALA A 217 7.45 14.75 -5.53
CA ALA A 217 7.95 14.05 -4.34
C ALA A 217 6.76 13.63 -3.45
N ASN A 218 5.94 12.72 -3.97
CA ASN A 218 4.77 12.24 -3.23
C ASN A 218 5.17 11.37 -2.05
N GLU A 219 4.40 11.50 -0.98
CA GLU A 219 4.53 10.68 0.22
C GLU A 219 3.17 10.53 0.93
N PRO A 220 2.98 9.44 1.71
CA PRO A 220 1.74 9.22 2.42
C PRO A 220 1.60 10.17 3.61
N LYS A 221 0.36 10.56 3.91
CA LYS A 221 -0.03 11.24 5.14
C LYS A 221 -1.21 10.50 5.76
N TRP A 222 -1.15 10.32 7.06
CA TRP A 222 -2.27 9.83 7.88
C TRP A 222 -2.63 10.88 8.92
N GLY A 223 -3.90 10.91 9.34
CA GLY A 223 -4.29 11.81 10.40
C GLY A 223 -5.75 12.24 10.35
N ALA A 224 -5.99 13.48 10.72
CA ALA A 224 -7.27 14.16 10.61
C ALA A 224 -7.04 15.57 10.07
N TYR A 225 -7.56 15.86 8.88
CA TYR A 225 -7.47 17.17 8.25
C TYR A 225 -8.85 17.62 7.79
N ASP A 226 -9.30 18.77 8.31
CA ASP A 226 -10.55 19.40 7.93
C ASP A 226 -10.39 20.92 7.90
N ARG A 227 -10.12 21.44 6.72
CA ARG A 227 -9.98 22.89 6.53
C ARG A 227 -11.32 23.61 6.47
N GLY A 228 -12.39 22.90 6.16
CA GLY A 228 -13.74 23.45 6.01
C GLY A 228 -14.48 23.61 7.34
N ASN A 229 -14.10 22.84 8.36
CA ASN A 229 -14.79 22.85 9.65
C ASN A 229 -13.80 22.78 10.82
N THR A 230 -13.64 23.88 11.51
CA THR A 230 -12.82 24.00 12.71
C THR A 230 -13.59 23.83 14.02
N THR A 231 -14.92 23.66 13.95
CA THR A 231 -15.80 23.63 15.14
C THR A 231 -15.94 22.25 15.75
N THR A 232 -15.51 21.19 15.02
CA THR A 232 -15.61 19.79 15.46
C THR A 232 -14.24 19.23 15.79
N GLU A 233 -14.12 18.60 16.96
CA GLU A 233 -12.98 17.73 17.24
C GLU A 233 -13.11 16.43 16.43
N ILE A 234 -12.02 16.01 15.81
CA ILE A 234 -11.94 14.75 15.07
C ILE A 234 -10.81 13.92 15.63
N VAL A 235 -11.12 12.67 15.98
CA VAL A 235 -10.12 11.67 16.35
C VAL A 235 -10.09 10.61 15.26
N ASN A 236 -8.90 10.37 14.71
CA ASN A 236 -8.61 9.22 13.88
C ASN A 236 -7.64 8.31 14.64
N ARG A 237 -8.00 7.05 14.84
CA ARG A 237 -7.12 6.02 15.38
C ARG A 237 -6.61 5.17 14.24
N VAL A 238 -5.31 4.87 14.27
CA VAL A 238 -4.64 4.16 13.19
C VAL A 238 -3.72 3.11 13.79
N ASP A 239 -3.80 1.91 13.23
CA ASP A 239 -3.02 0.74 13.62
C ASP A 239 -2.50 -0.03 12.41
N SER A 240 -1.62 -1.00 12.64
CA SER A 240 -1.13 -1.96 11.64
C SER A 240 -0.57 -1.28 10.37
N LEU A 241 0.05 -0.12 10.54
CA LEU A 241 0.66 0.62 9.44
C LEU A 241 1.81 -0.17 8.82
N LYS A 242 1.70 -0.42 7.51
CA LYS A 242 2.74 -1.10 6.74
C LYS A 242 2.90 -0.45 5.38
N PHE A 243 4.10 -0.59 4.83
CA PHE A 243 4.37 -0.27 3.44
C PHE A 243 5.28 -1.32 2.81
N GLY A 244 5.00 -1.68 1.58
CA GLY A 244 5.74 -2.66 0.78
C GLY A 244 5.56 -2.45 -0.71
N THR A 245 5.94 -3.44 -1.52
CA THR A 245 5.88 -3.39 -2.99
C THR A 245 4.79 -4.27 -3.59
N THR A 246 4.19 -5.13 -2.76
CA THR A 246 3.08 -6.02 -3.14
C THR A 246 1.93 -5.93 -2.15
N TYR A 247 0.74 -6.37 -2.54
CA TYR A 247 -0.41 -6.48 -1.64
C TYR A 247 -0.09 -7.37 -0.43
N GLY A 248 0.58 -8.51 -0.66
CA GLY A 248 0.93 -9.45 0.40
C GLY A 248 1.88 -8.90 1.47
N ASP A 249 2.59 -7.79 1.19
CA ASP A 249 3.45 -7.13 2.18
C ASP A 249 2.64 -6.39 3.25
N VAL A 250 1.39 -6.06 2.95
CA VAL A 250 0.55 -5.15 3.75
C VAL A 250 -0.80 -5.74 4.15
N ASP A 251 -1.06 -6.98 3.74
CA ASP A 251 -2.29 -7.72 4.07
C ASP A 251 -2.24 -8.30 5.50
#